data_02cb6a59814d4d7d805e8005cf2e2a7d
#
_entry.id   02cb6a59814d4d7d805e8005cf2e2a7d
#
_cell.length_a   1.000
_cell.length_b   1.000
_cell.length_c   1.000
_cell.angle_alpha   90.00
_cell.angle_beta   90.00
_cell.angle_gamma   90.00
#
_symmetry.space_group_name_H-M   'P 1'
#
loop_
_entity.id
_entity.type
_entity.pdbx_description
1 polymer ?
#
loop_
_entity_poly.entity_id
_entity_poly.type
_entity_poly.pdbx_seq_one_letter_code
_entity_poly.pdbx_strand_id
1 'polypeptide(L)'
;IISSADDKTRATQMLQKVGSTELRFAYNLDIEKAKEWDLYISKGRGKTSVGVEELDYFPEPGLFLVKPDKTIFSAYIQSMPFARPQIKDVVNSLNFIIEKKYPARGNVN
;
A
#
# COMPACT_ATOMS: atom_id res chain seq x y z
N ILE A 1 1.15 -5.59 -6.87
CA ILE A 1 2.07 -4.46 -7.06
C ILE A 1 2.28 -3.80 -5.72
N ILE A 2 3.52 -3.51 -5.38
CA ILE A 2 3.88 -2.66 -4.24
C ILE A 2 4.36 -1.32 -4.81
N SER A 3 3.87 -0.21 -4.25
CA SER A 3 4.30 1.14 -4.64
C SER A 3 4.90 1.84 -3.43
N SER A 4 6.03 2.52 -3.62
CA SER A 4 6.75 3.26 -2.60
C SER A 4 7.02 4.70 -3.05
N ALA A 5 7.01 5.64 -2.11
CA ALA A 5 7.49 7.00 -2.34
C ALA A 5 9.03 7.08 -2.40
N ASP A 6 9.73 6.04 -1.96
CA ASP A 6 11.17 5.96 -2.05
C ASP A 6 11.68 6.00 -3.49
N ASP A 7 12.93 6.41 -3.64
CA ASP A 7 13.62 6.34 -4.91
C ASP A 7 13.89 4.89 -5.35
N LYS A 8 14.34 4.74 -6.58
CA LYS A 8 14.65 3.43 -7.17
C LYS A 8 15.65 2.61 -6.33
N THR A 9 16.65 3.25 -5.75
CA THR A 9 17.70 2.57 -4.98
C THR A 9 17.13 1.97 -3.70
N ARG A 10 16.40 2.74 -2.91
CA ARG A 10 15.73 2.27 -1.69
C ARG A 10 14.66 1.21 -1.98
N ALA A 11 13.86 1.42 -3.02
CA ALA A 11 12.85 0.46 -3.45
C ALA A 11 13.49 -0.88 -3.86
N THR A 12 14.61 -0.86 -4.57
CA THR A 12 15.37 -2.06 -4.96
C THR A 12 15.92 -2.79 -3.72
N GLN A 13 16.46 -2.06 -2.75
CA GLN A 13 16.95 -2.65 -1.50
C GLN A 13 15.82 -3.33 -0.71
N MET A 14 14.63 -2.71 -0.67
CA MET A 14 13.44 -3.29 -0.05
C MET A 14 13.02 -4.58 -0.75
N LEU A 15 12.97 -4.58 -2.09
CA LEU A 15 12.63 -5.75 -2.89
C LEU A 15 13.60 -6.91 -2.65
N GLN A 16 14.90 -6.63 -2.55
CA GLN A 16 15.92 -7.62 -2.24
C GLN A 16 15.69 -8.24 -0.84
N LYS A 17 15.32 -7.44 0.16
CA LYS A 17 15.01 -7.94 1.51
C LYS A 17 13.76 -8.83 1.52
N VAL A 18 12.75 -8.49 0.73
CA VAL A 18 11.52 -9.30 0.58
C VAL A 18 11.83 -10.63 -0.11
N GLY A 19 12.83 -10.67 -1.00
CA GLY A 19 13.30 -11.90 -1.65
C GLY A 19 12.32 -12.51 -2.66
N SER A 20 11.29 -11.76 -3.08
CA SER A 20 10.32 -12.25 -4.10
C SER A 20 10.70 -11.72 -5.48
N THR A 21 10.72 -12.62 -6.46
CA THR A 21 10.92 -12.29 -7.88
C THR A 21 9.61 -12.05 -8.63
N GLU A 22 8.47 -12.37 -8.02
CA GLU A 22 7.15 -12.25 -8.65
C GLU A 22 6.46 -10.91 -8.36
N LEU A 23 6.88 -10.21 -7.32
CA LEU A 23 6.32 -8.92 -6.96
C LEU A 23 6.79 -7.82 -7.90
N ARG A 24 5.85 -7.11 -8.48
CA ARG A 24 6.14 -5.86 -9.19
C ARG A 24 6.22 -4.72 -8.19
N PHE A 25 7.32 -3.98 -8.27
CA PHE A 25 7.62 -2.86 -7.38
C PHE A 25 7.67 -1.55 -8.16
N ALA A 26 6.89 -0.56 -7.72
CA ALA A 26 6.93 0.80 -8.24
C ALA A 26 7.60 1.73 -7.22
N TYR A 27 8.32 2.72 -7.69
CA TYR A 27 9.06 3.69 -6.88
C TYR A 27 8.70 5.12 -7.31
N ASN A 28 9.15 6.10 -6.54
CA ASN A 28 8.85 7.52 -6.76
C ASN A 28 7.34 7.81 -6.82
N LEU A 29 6.54 7.18 -5.95
CA LEU A 29 5.14 7.56 -5.83
C LEU A 29 5.06 9.02 -5.43
N ASP A 30 4.50 9.84 -6.31
CA ASP A 30 4.30 11.26 -6.07
C ASP A 30 3.27 11.48 -4.94
N ILE A 31 3.54 12.45 -4.08
CA ILE A 31 2.67 12.82 -2.95
C ILE A 31 1.29 13.29 -3.44
N GLU A 32 1.20 14.04 -4.53
CA GLU A 32 -0.09 14.44 -5.08
C GLU A 32 -0.88 13.23 -5.60
N LYS A 33 -0.20 12.26 -6.22
CA LYS A 33 -0.83 11.00 -6.61
C LYS A 33 -1.28 10.18 -5.39
N ALA A 34 -0.50 10.15 -4.33
CA ALA A 34 -0.88 9.49 -3.09
C ALA A 34 -2.14 10.12 -2.46
N LYS A 35 -2.25 11.46 -2.51
CA LYS A 35 -3.47 12.18 -2.09
C LYS A 35 -4.69 11.84 -2.95
N GLU A 36 -4.52 11.71 -4.27
CA GLU A 36 -5.60 11.26 -5.16
C GLU A 36 -6.14 9.86 -4.80
N TRP A 37 -5.30 9.04 -4.17
CA TRP A 37 -5.69 7.72 -3.64
C TRP A 37 -6.24 7.78 -2.22
N ASP A 38 -6.52 8.96 -1.70
CA ASP A 38 -6.98 9.22 -0.33
C ASP A 38 -6.03 8.71 0.76
N LEU A 39 -4.74 8.58 0.47
CA LEU A 39 -3.74 8.19 1.46
C LEU A 39 -3.45 9.35 2.41
N TYR A 40 -3.29 9.03 3.69
CA TYR A 40 -2.75 9.99 4.65
C TYR A 40 -1.29 10.31 4.31
N ILE A 41 -0.92 11.57 4.46
CA ILE A 41 0.44 12.04 4.24
C ILE A 41 1.03 12.51 5.56
N SER A 42 2.19 11.98 5.89
CA SER A 42 2.95 12.37 7.08
C SER A 42 4.17 13.18 6.71
N LYS A 43 4.58 14.03 7.65
CA LYS A 43 5.85 14.74 7.59
C LYS A 43 6.93 13.91 8.28
N GLY A 44 8.07 13.77 7.62
CA GLY A 44 9.22 13.09 8.18
C GLY A 44 9.75 13.75 9.45
N ARG A 45 10.28 12.95 10.34
CA ARG A 45 10.86 13.39 11.63
C ARG A 45 12.36 13.20 11.69
N GLY A 46 13.01 12.97 10.55
CA GLY A 46 14.43 12.67 10.47
C GLY A 46 14.69 11.16 10.45
N LYS A 47 15.57 10.67 11.33
CA LYS A 47 15.90 9.23 11.39
C LYS A 47 14.89 8.45 12.24
N THR A 48 14.48 7.29 11.73
CA THR A 48 13.71 6.32 12.50
C THR A 48 14.57 5.64 13.59
N SER A 49 13.93 4.91 14.50
CA SER A 49 14.61 4.11 15.54
C SER A 49 15.57 3.06 14.96
N VAL A 50 15.38 2.64 13.72
CA VAL A 50 16.26 1.71 13.00
C VAL A 50 17.31 2.41 12.13
N GLY A 51 17.45 3.74 12.24
CA GLY A 51 18.49 4.53 11.57
C GLY A 51 18.21 4.87 10.10
N VAL A 52 16.99 4.65 9.62
CA VAL A 52 16.57 5.03 8.27
C VAL A 52 16.11 6.49 8.26
N GLU A 53 16.63 7.30 7.35
CA GLU A 53 16.18 8.67 7.16
C GLU A 53 14.84 8.69 6.41
N GLU A 54 13.86 9.37 7.01
CA GLU A 54 12.55 9.55 6.39
C GLU A 54 12.59 10.63 5.31
N LEU A 55 11.73 10.48 4.30
CA LEU A 55 11.46 11.56 3.35
C LEU A 55 10.80 12.75 4.06
N ASP A 56 10.93 13.96 3.52
CA ASP A 56 10.28 15.16 4.08
C ASP A 56 8.77 14.97 4.20
N TYR A 57 8.16 14.35 3.21
CA TYR A 57 6.79 13.91 3.19
C TYR A 57 6.68 12.51 2.61
N PHE A 58 5.81 11.69 3.17
CA PHE A 58 5.59 10.34 2.69
C PHE A 58 4.14 9.89 2.93
N PRO A 59 3.60 9.00 2.07
CA PRO A 59 2.27 8.45 2.28
C PRO A 59 2.28 7.39 3.38
N GLU A 60 1.26 7.43 4.22
CA GLU A 60 0.96 6.34 5.13
C GLU A 60 0.36 5.14 4.36
N PRO A 61 0.31 3.95 4.98
CA PRO A 61 -0.04 2.75 4.26
C PRO A 61 -1.45 2.74 3.68
N GLY A 62 -1.57 2.26 2.47
CA GLY A 62 -2.82 1.87 1.84
C GLY A 62 -2.69 0.52 1.15
N LEU A 63 -3.74 -0.28 1.21
CA LEU A 63 -3.87 -1.53 0.47
C LEU A 63 -5.21 -1.53 -0.27
N PHE A 64 -5.17 -1.83 -1.56
CA PHE A 64 -6.33 -1.79 -2.42
C PHE A 64 -6.52 -3.14 -3.10
N LEU A 65 -7.73 -3.69 -3.03
CA LEU A 65 -8.15 -4.79 -3.90
C LEU A 65 -8.80 -4.20 -5.15
N VAL A 66 -8.20 -4.48 -6.29
CA VAL A 66 -8.62 -3.91 -7.58
C VAL A 66 -9.12 -5.03 -8.48
N LYS A 67 -10.30 -4.84 -9.06
CA LYS A 67 -10.89 -5.79 -10.01
C LYS A 67 -10.18 -5.74 -11.37
N PRO A 68 -10.34 -6.77 -12.21
CA PRO A 68 -9.77 -6.78 -13.57
C PRO A 68 -10.22 -5.60 -14.44
N ASP A 69 -11.42 -5.05 -14.21
CA ASP A 69 -11.95 -3.86 -14.88
C ASP A 69 -11.33 -2.54 -14.35
N LYS A 70 -10.34 -2.61 -13.46
CA LYS A 70 -9.60 -1.50 -12.83
C LYS A 70 -10.42 -0.69 -11.82
N THR A 71 -11.59 -1.16 -11.41
CA THR A 71 -12.33 -0.54 -10.31
C THR A 71 -11.88 -1.09 -8.95
N ILE A 72 -11.94 -0.24 -7.92
CA ILE A 72 -11.59 -0.65 -6.56
C ILE A 72 -12.73 -1.50 -5.99
N PHE A 73 -12.39 -2.69 -5.49
CA PHE A 73 -13.31 -3.54 -4.75
C PHE A 73 -13.34 -3.19 -3.27
N SER A 74 -12.18 -3.01 -2.66
CA SER A 74 -12.05 -2.57 -1.26
C SER A 74 -10.74 -1.83 -1.03
N ALA A 75 -10.71 -1.01 0.02
CA ALA A 75 -9.55 -0.25 0.41
C ALA A 75 -9.33 -0.34 1.92
N TYR A 76 -8.06 -0.43 2.31
CA TYR A 76 -7.59 -0.38 3.69
C TYR A 76 -6.62 0.79 3.77
N ILE A 77 -7.07 1.92 4.30
CA ILE A 77 -6.28 3.15 4.39
C ILE A 77 -6.03 3.44 5.86
N GLN A 78 -4.75 3.59 6.22
CA GLN A 78 -4.30 3.71 7.60
C GLN A 78 -3.50 4.99 7.80
N SER A 79 -3.71 5.65 8.92
CA SER A 79 -2.87 6.77 9.36
C SER A 79 -1.67 6.33 10.23
N MET A 80 -1.62 5.05 10.60
CA MET A 80 -0.56 4.49 11.43
C MET A 80 -0.02 3.18 10.85
N PRO A 81 1.31 3.01 10.73
CA PRO A 81 1.91 1.83 10.09
C PRO A 81 1.64 0.53 10.83
N PHE A 82 1.44 0.57 12.15
CA PHE A 82 1.15 -0.62 12.98
C PHE A 82 -0.32 -1.07 12.92
N ALA A 83 -1.21 -0.32 12.29
CA ALA A 83 -2.62 -0.67 12.08
C ALA A 83 -2.88 -1.31 10.71
N ARG A 84 -1.84 -1.81 10.04
CA ARG A 84 -1.97 -2.50 8.73
C ARG A 84 -2.74 -3.79 8.88
N PRO A 85 -3.59 -4.16 7.91
CA PRO A 85 -4.21 -5.47 7.91
C PRO A 85 -3.16 -6.57 7.74
N GLN A 86 -3.39 -7.72 8.35
CA GLN A 86 -2.55 -8.90 8.12
C GLN A 86 -2.78 -9.40 6.68
N ILE A 87 -1.72 -9.59 5.93
CA ILE A 87 -1.81 -10.05 4.52
C ILE A 87 -2.52 -11.40 4.42
N LYS A 88 -2.30 -12.30 5.38
CA LYS A 88 -2.99 -13.58 5.44
C LYS A 88 -4.51 -13.42 5.50
N ASP A 89 -5.01 -12.48 6.30
CA ASP A 89 -6.46 -12.23 6.45
C ASP A 89 -7.03 -11.61 5.18
N VAL A 90 -6.28 -10.72 4.54
CA VAL A 90 -6.67 -10.13 3.24
C VAL A 90 -6.77 -11.22 2.17
N VAL A 91 -5.80 -12.13 2.09
CA VAL A 91 -5.82 -13.26 1.13
C VAL A 91 -6.99 -14.20 1.41
N ASN A 92 -7.26 -14.55 2.66
CA ASN A 92 -8.40 -15.38 3.03
C ASN A 92 -9.72 -14.71 2.65
N SER A 93 -9.84 -13.41 2.90
CA SER A 93 -11.02 -12.64 2.50
C SER A 93 -11.19 -12.61 0.98
N LEU A 94 -10.10 -12.45 0.24
CA LEU A 94 -10.12 -12.46 -1.22
C LEU A 94 -10.59 -13.81 -1.78
N ASN A 95 -10.11 -14.92 -1.22
CA ASN A 95 -10.56 -16.25 -1.60
C ASN A 95 -12.06 -16.43 -1.38
N PHE A 96 -12.57 -16.01 -0.22
CA PHE A 96 -14.01 -16.00 0.08
C PHE A 96 -14.81 -15.15 -0.91
N ILE A 97 -14.34 -13.93 -1.20
CA ILE A 97 -14.98 -12.99 -2.14
C ILE A 97 -15.12 -13.64 -3.53
N ILE A 98 -14.05 -14.27 -4.01
CA ILE A 98 -14.04 -14.92 -5.33
C ILE A 98 -14.98 -16.13 -5.34
N GLU A 99 -14.87 -17.01 -4.34
CA GLU A 99 -15.67 -18.24 -4.25
C GLU A 99 -17.17 -17.94 -4.17
N LYS A 100 -17.54 -16.98 -3.33
CA LYS A 100 -18.96 -16.64 -3.08
C LYS A 100 -19.49 -15.54 -4.02
N LYS A 101 -18.67 -15.01 -4.93
CA LYS A 101 -19.01 -13.85 -5.78
C LYS A 101 -19.56 -12.70 -4.94
N TYR A 102 -18.92 -12.46 -3.80
CA TYR A 102 -19.38 -11.46 -2.84
C TYR A 102 -19.35 -10.06 -3.47
N PRO A 103 -20.41 -9.25 -3.35
CA PRO A 103 -20.44 -7.92 -3.96
C PRO A 103 -19.55 -6.92 -3.22
N ALA A 104 -19.07 -5.92 -3.94
CA ALA A 104 -18.46 -4.75 -3.31
C ALA A 104 -19.46 -4.00 -2.45
N ARG A 105 -18.97 -3.36 -1.38
CA ARG A 105 -19.78 -2.57 -0.44
C ARG A 105 -19.21 -1.16 -0.34
N GLY A 106 -19.95 -0.25 0.32
CA GLY A 106 -19.52 1.13 0.49
C GLY A 106 -19.53 1.94 -0.84
N ASN A 107 -20.38 1.56 -1.77
CA ASN A 107 -20.52 2.13 -3.11
C ASN A 107 -21.69 3.12 -3.24
N VAL A 108 -22.26 3.55 -2.14
CA VAL A 108 -23.33 4.57 -2.06
C VAL A 108 -22.73 5.82 -1.42
N ASN A 109 -22.82 6.93 -2.10
CA ASN A 109 -22.38 8.24 -1.62
C ASN A 109 -23.48 8.89 -0.74
#